data_db38f7cd28c39fcaada91be2da988f02
#
_entry.id   db38f7cd28c39fcaada91be2da988f02
#
_cell.length_a   1.000
_cell.length_b   1.000
_cell.length_c   1.000
_cell.angle_alpha   90.00
_cell.angle_beta   90.00
_cell.angle_gamma   90.00
#
_symmetry.space_group_name_H-M   'P 1'
#
loop_
_entity.id
_entity.type
_entity.pdbx_description
1 polymer ?
#
loop_
_entity_poly.entity_id
_entity_poly.type
_entity_poly.pdbx_seq_one_letter_code
_entity_poly.pdbx_strand_id
1 'polypeptide(L)'
;MAGGRSTPRTGSAGIRWASTGRFWWIWAWWAAAVRWYRPWRASGGRSTSLSRSWRRPGSARPCAGRWGGAGQQPLRIRDYGAGKGYLTFALHDHLTHQLGLQVETVGVERRADLVALCNRLAQKNGMAGLRFEKGDILRAGDAPQGLQEGQEGLQGLREDVHVIIALHACDTATDDALWQGIRQQAAMLVCSPCCHRELRPQLQAPAPLTALLRHGIHLGLEAEMLTDGLRALLLETQGYEAQVFEFISPDDTGKNRMILGCRTGRARPAAEARAEIDALKAFYGIRHQRLDALLQASDGLSPS
;
A
#
# COMPACT_ATOMS: atom_id res chain seq x y z
N MET A 1 23.03 49.01 -30.12
CA MET A 1 21.62 48.66 -30.15
C MET A 1 21.52 47.13 -30.24
N ALA A 2 21.30 46.44 -29.14
CA ALA A 2 21.10 45.00 -29.13
C ALA A 2 19.91 44.70 -28.21
N GLY A 3 18.79 44.33 -28.83
CA GLY A 3 17.55 44.06 -28.14
C GLY A 3 17.55 42.70 -27.50
N GLY A 4 17.56 42.64 -26.18
CA GLY A 4 17.36 41.43 -25.42
C GLY A 4 15.91 41.00 -25.44
N ARG A 5 15.62 39.79 -25.94
CA ARG A 5 14.30 39.14 -25.81
C ARG A 5 14.22 38.50 -24.46
N SER A 6 13.36 39.02 -23.60
CA SER A 6 12.98 38.41 -22.33
C SER A 6 12.01 37.25 -22.59
N THR A 7 12.42 36.06 -22.27
CA THR A 7 11.53 34.88 -22.16
C THR A 7 10.68 34.97 -20.88
N PRO A 8 9.37 34.70 -20.92
CA PRO A 8 8.56 34.67 -19.69
C PRO A 8 8.94 33.47 -18.84
N ARG A 9 9.36 33.73 -17.62
CA ARG A 9 9.49 32.72 -16.56
C ARG A 9 8.09 32.28 -16.14
N THR A 10 7.66 31.11 -16.58
CA THR A 10 6.52 30.41 -15.99
C THR A 10 6.95 29.92 -14.61
N GLY A 11 6.59 30.68 -13.58
CA GLY A 11 6.78 30.30 -12.19
C GLY A 11 5.77 29.24 -11.81
N SER A 12 6.15 27.97 -11.88
CA SER A 12 5.48 26.93 -11.12
C SER A 12 5.82 27.18 -9.64
N ALA A 13 4.83 27.58 -8.85
CA ALA A 13 4.93 27.62 -7.40
C ALA A 13 4.98 26.17 -6.89
N GLY A 14 6.11 25.49 -7.11
CA GLY A 14 6.40 24.19 -6.50
C GLY A 14 6.35 24.38 -4.99
N ILE A 15 5.56 23.55 -4.31
CA ILE A 15 5.58 23.45 -2.86
C ILE A 15 7.02 23.15 -2.47
N ARG A 16 7.72 24.15 -1.91
CA ARG A 16 9.04 23.94 -1.30
C ARG A 16 8.82 23.11 -0.04
N TRP A 17 8.90 21.81 -0.17
CA TRP A 17 9.00 20.91 0.95
C TRP A 17 10.34 21.18 1.63
N ALA A 18 10.26 21.77 2.83
CA ALA A 18 11.44 22.12 3.60
C ALA A 18 12.36 20.89 3.73
N SER A 19 13.62 21.12 3.48
CA SER A 19 14.76 20.17 3.48
C SER A 19 15.08 19.59 4.87
N THR A 20 14.07 19.13 5.58
CA THR A 20 14.25 18.35 6.80
C THR A 20 14.24 16.88 6.41
N GLY A 21 15.39 16.22 6.54
CA GLY A 21 15.68 14.84 6.09
C GLY A 21 14.71 13.71 6.47
N ARG A 22 13.51 14.04 6.95
CA ARG A 22 12.46 13.10 7.32
C ARG A 22 11.54 12.66 6.18
N PHE A 23 11.66 13.23 4.97
CA PHE A 23 10.78 12.92 3.84
C PHE A 23 11.47 12.24 2.66
N TRP A 24 12.79 12.10 2.68
CA TRP A 24 13.55 11.40 1.65
C TRP A 24 13.13 9.93 1.48
N TRP A 25 12.67 9.29 2.53
CA TRP A 25 12.22 7.91 2.50
C TRP A 25 10.89 7.73 1.73
N ILE A 26 9.99 8.72 1.75
CA ILE A 26 8.75 8.69 0.96
C ILE A 26 9.11 8.71 -0.53
N TRP A 27 10.12 9.51 -0.89
CA TRP A 27 10.59 9.60 -2.27
C TRP A 27 11.34 8.34 -2.72
N ALA A 28 12.19 7.77 -1.88
CA ALA A 28 12.91 6.53 -2.15
C ALA A 28 11.95 5.34 -2.30
N TRP A 29 10.94 5.26 -1.43
CA TRP A 29 9.89 4.27 -1.49
C TRP A 29 9.07 4.38 -2.77
N TRP A 30 8.64 5.60 -3.09
CA TRP A 30 7.90 5.85 -4.30
C TRP A 30 8.73 5.56 -5.57
N ALA A 31 9.99 5.95 -5.60
CA ALA A 31 10.91 5.64 -6.69
C ALA A 31 11.11 4.12 -6.84
N ALA A 32 11.09 3.36 -5.74
CA ALA A 32 11.11 1.90 -5.77
C ALA A 32 9.77 1.34 -6.33
N ALA A 33 8.62 1.79 -5.84
CA ALA A 33 7.30 1.36 -6.31
C ALA A 33 7.08 1.72 -7.78
N VAL A 34 7.49 2.91 -8.22
CA VAL A 34 7.37 3.38 -9.62
C VAL A 34 8.43 2.78 -10.54
N ARG A 35 9.60 2.43 -10.03
CA ARG A 35 10.59 1.66 -10.80
C ARG A 35 10.03 0.30 -11.23
N TRP A 36 9.08 -0.25 -10.47
CA TRP A 36 8.29 -1.43 -10.82
C TRP A 36 7.17 -1.12 -11.82
N TYR A 37 6.67 0.12 -11.87
CA TYR A 37 5.60 0.57 -12.77
C TYR A 37 6.09 1.03 -14.14
N ARG A 38 7.38 1.36 -14.32
CA ARG A 38 7.90 1.77 -15.64
C ARG A 38 7.83 0.64 -16.65
N PRO A 39 7.10 0.79 -17.77
CA PRO A 39 7.34 -0.06 -18.94
C PRO A 39 8.77 0.16 -19.39
N TRP A 40 9.55 -0.90 -19.45
CA TRP A 40 10.94 -0.90 -19.92
C TRP A 40 11.02 -0.28 -21.32
N ARG A 41 11.45 0.97 -21.44
CA ARG A 41 11.93 1.51 -22.70
C ARG A 41 13.33 0.97 -22.90
N ALA A 42 13.47 0.11 -23.90
CA ALA A 42 14.76 -0.29 -24.44
C ALA A 42 15.46 0.95 -25.00
N SER A 43 16.47 1.45 -24.28
CA SER A 43 17.52 2.29 -24.85
C SER A 43 18.74 2.21 -23.95
N GLY A 44 19.85 1.79 -24.53
CA GLY A 44 21.12 1.56 -23.88
C GLY A 44 21.66 2.79 -23.15
N GLY A 45 21.83 2.62 -21.85
CA GLY A 45 22.47 3.59 -20.97
C GLY A 45 23.23 2.85 -19.88
N ARG A 46 24.52 3.09 -19.75
CA ARG A 46 25.47 2.43 -18.85
C ARG A 46 25.04 2.55 -17.39
N SER A 47 25.01 1.43 -16.68
CA SER A 47 24.69 1.34 -15.27
C SER A 47 25.80 1.93 -14.40
N THR A 48 25.46 2.85 -13.53
CA THR A 48 26.31 3.29 -12.42
C THR A 48 26.29 2.27 -11.28
N SER A 49 27.38 2.17 -10.54
CA SER A 49 27.78 1.10 -9.62
C SER A 49 26.89 0.80 -8.40
N LEU A 50 25.78 1.45 -8.24
CA LEU A 50 24.81 1.20 -7.15
C LEU A 50 23.82 0.04 -7.42
N SER A 51 23.93 -0.62 -8.56
CA SER A 51 23.00 -1.68 -9.00
C SER A 51 23.41 -3.10 -8.61
N ARG A 52 24.48 -3.33 -7.86
CA ARG A 52 25.02 -4.69 -7.65
C ARG A 52 24.44 -5.46 -6.48
N SER A 53 23.72 -4.85 -5.55
CA SER A 53 23.17 -5.56 -4.39
C SER A 53 21.72 -6.03 -4.55
N TRP A 54 21.02 -5.57 -5.57
CA TRP A 54 19.65 -5.98 -5.85
C TRP A 54 19.64 -7.09 -6.88
N ARG A 55 19.74 -8.35 -6.42
CA ARG A 55 19.41 -9.48 -7.29
C ARG A 55 17.98 -9.24 -7.76
N ARG A 56 17.81 -9.15 -9.09
CA ARG A 56 16.51 -9.09 -9.75
C ARG A 56 15.70 -10.28 -9.25
N PRO A 57 14.56 -10.09 -8.56
CA PRO A 57 13.59 -11.16 -8.49
C PRO A 57 13.23 -11.48 -9.94
N GLY A 58 13.24 -12.75 -10.29
CA GLY A 58 13.09 -13.19 -11.68
C GLY A 58 11.85 -12.55 -12.30
N SER A 59 12.04 -11.89 -13.43
CA SER A 59 11.06 -11.45 -14.45
C SER A 59 9.63 -11.14 -14.00
N ALA A 60 9.40 -10.60 -12.82
CA ALA A 60 8.11 -10.08 -12.43
C ALA A 60 7.75 -8.93 -13.37
N ARG A 61 6.80 -9.18 -14.26
CA ARG A 61 6.22 -8.11 -15.07
C ARG A 61 5.48 -7.19 -14.10
N PRO A 62 5.62 -5.85 -14.22
CA PRO A 62 4.84 -4.93 -13.38
C PRO A 62 3.35 -5.28 -13.49
N CYS A 63 2.60 -4.99 -12.42
CA CYS A 63 1.15 -5.10 -12.40
C CYS A 63 0.62 -4.40 -13.66
N ALA A 64 0.31 -5.17 -14.70
CA ALA A 64 0.18 -4.65 -16.06
C ALA A 64 -1.23 -4.12 -16.28
N GLY A 65 -1.49 -2.91 -15.78
CA GLY A 65 -2.62 -2.10 -16.18
C GLY A 65 -2.13 -0.88 -16.96
N ARG A 66 -2.83 -0.54 -18.02
CA ARG A 66 -2.63 0.71 -18.75
C ARG A 66 -3.60 1.74 -18.18
N TRP A 67 -3.18 2.46 -17.13
CA TRP A 67 -3.99 3.51 -16.52
C TRP A 67 -3.26 4.86 -16.56
N GLY A 68 -4.03 5.94 -16.55
CA GLY A 68 -3.51 7.30 -16.40
C GLY A 68 -2.80 7.88 -17.61
N GLY A 69 -2.64 7.15 -18.71
CA GLY A 69 -2.10 7.68 -19.96
C GLY A 69 -3.12 8.51 -20.75
N ALA A 70 -2.67 9.30 -21.71
CA ALA A 70 -3.53 10.07 -22.59
C ALA A 70 -4.52 9.14 -23.31
N GLY A 71 -5.83 9.45 -23.21
CA GLY A 71 -6.91 8.66 -23.79
C GLY A 71 -7.24 7.36 -23.04
N GLN A 72 -6.68 7.14 -21.84
CA GLN A 72 -6.97 6.01 -20.95
C GLN A 72 -7.78 6.47 -19.73
N GLN A 73 -8.35 5.50 -19.00
CA GLN A 73 -8.99 5.82 -17.73
C GLN A 73 -7.97 6.33 -16.71
N PRO A 74 -8.37 7.24 -15.79
CA PRO A 74 -7.48 7.73 -14.76
C PRO A 74 -6.99 6.59 -13.85
N LEU A 75 -5.76 6.70 -13.36
CA LEU A 75 -5.23 5.81 -12.34
C LEU A 75 -5.92 6.12 -10.99
N ARG A 76 -6.71 5.19 -10.47
CA ARG A 76 -7.44 5.36 -9.21
C ARG A 76 -6.68 4.76 -8.05
N ILE A 77 -6.38 5.61 -7.07
CA ILE A 77 -5.60 5.26 -5.88
C ILE A 77 -6.43 5.54 -4.64
N ARG A 78 -6.38 4.63 -3.68
CA ARG A 78 -6.97 4.83 -2.37
C ARG A 78 -5.92 4.64 -1.27
N ASP A 79 -5.79 5.65 -0.39
CA ASP A 79 -4.84 5.65 0.73
C ASP A 79 -5.62 5.58 2.04
N TYR A 80 -5.59 4.41 2.68
CA TYR A 80 -6.27 4.16 3.93
C TYR A 80 -5.44 4.58 5.13
N GLY A 81 -6.05 5.36 6.04
CA GLY A 81 -5.35 5.94 7.17
C GLY A 81 -4.45 7.11 6.76
N ALA A 82 -4.88 7.91 5.78
CA ALA A 82 -4.08 8.97 5.17
C ALA A 82 -3.51 10.00 6.16
N GLY A 83 -4.10 10.15 7.35
CA GLY A 83 -3.65 11.05 8.40
C GLY A 83 -3.58 12.50 7.93
N LYS A 84 -2.39 13.12 8.03
CA LYS A 84 -2.13 14.46 7.51
C LYS A 84 -1.90 14.51 6.00
N GLY A 85 -2.03 13.40 5.29
CA GLY A 85 -1.96 13.29 3.85
C GLY A 85 -0.55 13.47 3.25
N TYR A 86 0.52 13.49 4.04
CA TYR A 86 1.86 13.78 3.51
C TYR A 86 2.24 12.88 2.34
N LEU A 87 2.01 11.57 2.47
CA LEU A 87 2.28 10.64 1.38
C LEU A 87 1.29 10.82 0.24
N THR A 88 0.01 10.92 0.55
CA THR A 88 -1.08 11.07 -0.42
C THR A 88 -0.83 12.27 -1.33
N PHE A 89 -0.45 13.43 -0.76
CA PHE A 89 -0.07 14.64 -1.50
C PHE A 89 1.16 14.41 -2.37
N ALA A 90 2.24 13.86 -1.79
CA ALA A 90 3.49 13.65 -2.52
C ALA A 90 3.34 12.66 -3.68
N LEU A 91 2.59 11.59 -3.46
CA LEU A 91 2.30 10.59 -4.48
C LEU A 91 1.46 11.19 -5.62
N HIS A 92 0.37 11.87 -5.29
CA HIS A 92 -0.49 12.50 -6.28
C HIS A 92 0.26 13.52 -7.13
N ASP A 93 1.00 14.44 -6.50
CA ASP A 93 1.83 15.44 -7.17
C ASP A 93 2.83 14.80 -8.13
N HIS A 94 3.53 13.79 -7.68
CA HIS A 94 4.52 13.12 -8.51
C HIS A 94 3.90 12.41 -9.71
N LEU A 95 2.81 11.64 -9.51
CA LEU A 95 2.14 10.93 -10.59
C LEU A 95 1.59 11.91 -11.65
N THR A 96 1.02 13.01 -11.20
CA THR A 96 0.43 14.02 -12.11
C THR A 96 1.49 14.90 -12.78
N HIS A 97 2.39 15.51 -12.01
CA HIS A 97 3.31 16.51 -12.53
C HIS A 97 4.63 15.95 -13.07
N GLN A 98 5.15 14.85 -12.47
CA GLN A 98 6.42 14.28 -12.93
C GLN A 98 6.22 13.18 -13.97
N LEU A 99 5.13 12.40 -13.87
CA LEU A 99 4.83 11.33 -14.82
C LEU A 99 3.77 11.72 -15.87
N GLY A 100 3.07 12.82 -15.69
CA GLY A 100 2.03 13.27 -16.60
C GLY A 100 0.81 12.34 -16.67
N LEU A 101 0.53 11.59 -15.60
CA LEU A 101 -0.59 10.66 -15.55
C LEU A 101 -1.87 11.38 -15.11
N GLN A 102 -3.01 10.94 -15.62
CA GLN A 102 -4.31 11.28 -15.07
C GLN A 102 -4.55 10.41 -13.84
N VAL A 103 -4.71 11.02 -12.67
CA VAL A 103 -4.79 10.31 -11.40
C VAL A 103 -5.97 10.83 -10.57
N GLU A 104 -6.74 9.91 -10.04
CA GLU A 104 -7.74 10.15 -9.01
C GLU A 104 -7.25 9.50 -7.71
N THR A 105 -7.02 10.33 -6.69
CA THR A 105 -6.50 9.87 -5.40
C THR A 105 -7.49 10.21 -4.30
N VAL A 106 -7.87 9.20 -3.51
CA VAL A 106 -8.72 9.36 -2.35
C VAL A 106 -7.97 8.98 -1.09
N GLY A 107 -7.74 9.93 -0.20
CA GLY A 107 -7.26 9.67 1.16
C GLY A 107 -8.44 9.40 2.09
N VAL A 108 -8.48 8.23 2.74
CA VAL A 108 -9.52 7.88 3.73
C VAL A 108 -8.95 8.07 5.14
N GLU A 109 -9.61 8.88 5.97
CA GLU A 109 -9.18 9.19 7.33
C GLU A 109 -10.39 9.30 8.26
N ARG A 110 -10.28 8.77 9.49
CA ARG A 110 -11.36 8.78 10.48
C ARG A 110 -11.61 10.15 11.09
N ARG A 111 -10.57 10.97 11.21
CA ARG A 111 -10.62 12.29 11.86
C ARG A 111 -11.10 13.35 10.89
N ALA A 112 -12.30 13.86 11.13
CA ALA A 112 -12.95 14.86 10.27
C ALA A 112 -12.14 16.17 10.14
N ASP A 113 -11.45 16.59 11.21
CA ASP A 113 -10.59 17.78 11.21
C ASP A 113 -9.42 17.66 10.23
N LEU A 114 -8.79 16.50 10.16
CA LEU A 114 -7.72 16.22 9.19
C LEU A 114 -8.26 16.13 7.76
N VAL A 115 -9.40 15.49 7.55
CA VAL A 115 -10.06 15.44 6.24
C VAL A 115 -10.34 16.86 5.74
N ALA A 116 -10.93 17.71 6.57
CA ALA A 116 -11.20 19.10 6.22
C ALA A 116 -9.92 19.91 5.95
N LEU A 117 -8.86 19.68 6.76
CA LEU A 117 -7.56 20.32 6.54
C LEU A 117 -6.96 19.92 5.20
N CYS A 118 -6.90 18.60 4.93
CA CYS A 118 -6.29 18.07 3.70
C CYS A 118 -7.07 18.53 2.46
N ASN A 119 -8.39 18.53 2.47
CA ASN A 119 -9.19 19.03 1.34
C ASN A 119 -8.95 20.52 1.07
N ARG A 120 -8.87 21.37 2.12
CA ARG A 120 -8.50 22.79 1.95
C ARG A 120 -7.10 22.94 1.32
N LEU A 121 -6.13 22.12 1.73
CA LEU A 121 -4.78 22.15 1.17
C LEU A 121 -4.76 21.66 -0.29
N ALA A 122 -5.49 20.62 -0.63
CA ALA A 122 -5.63 20.12 -2.00
C ALA A 122 -6.21 21.21 -2.92
N GLN A 123 -7.29 21.85 -2.49
CA GLN A 123 -7.92 22.95 -3.22
C GLN A 123 -6.99 24.16 -3.37
N LYS A 124 -6.34 24.60 -2.27
CA LYS A 124 -5.41 25.74 -2.28
C LYS A 124 -4.24 25.54 -3.25
N ASN A 125 -3.79 24.31 -3.42
CA ASN A 125 -2.66 23.97 -4.30
C ASN A 125 -3.10 23.49 -5.70
N GLY A 126 -4.39 23.58 -6.03
CA GLY A 126 -4.90 23.23 -7.36
C GLY A 126 -4.73 21.75 -7.72
N MET A 127 -4.71 20.85 -6.73
CA MET A 127 -4.48 19.40 -6.93
C MET A 127 -5.77 18.72 -7.43
N ALA A 128 -6.04 18.87 -8.72
CA ALA A 128 -7.20 18.26 -9.36
C ALA A 128 -7.14 16.72 -9.27
N GLY A 129 -8.26 16.06 -8.93
CA GLY A 129 -8.32 14.62 -8.77
C GLY A 129 -7.86 14.11 -7.40
N LEU A 130 -7.42 14.98 -6.48
CA LEU A 130 -7.10 14.62 -5.10
C LEU A 130 -8.20 15.08 -4.15
N ARG A 131 -8.74 14.14 -3.38
CA ARG A 131 -9.72 14.41 -2.31
C ARG A 131 -9.48 13.55 -1.09
N PHE A 132 -10.02 13.99 0.04
CA PHE A 132 -9.98 13.23 1.29
C PHE A 132 -11.41 13.01 1.79
N GLU A 133 -11.70 11.80 2.24
CA GLU A 133 -13.00 11.37 2.72
C GLU A 133 -12.93 10.89 4.17
N LYS A 134 -13.94 11.24 4.96
CA LYS A 134 -14.08 10.69 6.30
C LYS A 134 -14.61 9.26 6.19
N GLY A 135 -13.85 8.30 6.67
CA GLY A 135 -14.25 6.90 6.62
C GLY A 135 -13.46 6.02 7.58
N ASP A 136 -14.04 4.87 7.87
CA ASP A 136 -13.34 3.73 8.46
C ASP A 136 -12.98 2.75 7.34
N ILE A 137 -11.85 2.08 7.47
CA ILE A 137 -11.34 1.15 6.43
C ILE A 137 -12.39 0.08 6.10
N LEU A 138 -13.02 -0.52 7.12
CA LEU A 138 -14.04 -1.56 6.92
C LEU A 138 -15.35 -1.02 6.34
N ARG A 139 -15.75 0.19 6.73
CA ARG A 139 -17.02 0.77 6.27
C ARG A 139 -16.93 1.42 4.89
N ALA A 140 -15.73 1.71 4.45
CA ALA A 140 -15.48 2.32 3.14
C ALA A 140 -15.80 1.40 1.94
N GLY A 141 -16.11 0.13 2.17
CA GLY A 141 -16.46 -0.84 1.13
C GLY A 141 -17.68 -1.71 1.43
N ASP A 142 -18.18 -1.66 2.67
CA ASP A 142 -19.38 -2.36 3.10
C ASP A 142 -20.56 -1.37 3.12
N ALA A 143 -21.37 -1.34 2.04
CA ALA A 143 -22.78 -1.03 2.21
C ALA A 143 -23.40 -2.29 2.85
N PRO A 144 -23.76 -2.30 4.15
CA PRO A 144 -24.53 -3.41 4.70
C PRO A 144 -25.82 -3.47 3.90
N GLN A 145 -26.18 -4.66 3.41
CA GLN A 145 -27.53 -4.92 2.96
C GLN A 145 -28.47 -4.56 4.12
N GLY A 146 -29.14 -3.40 4.05
CA GLY A 146 -30.12 -2.98 5.05
C GLY A 146 -30.03 -1.56 5.58
N LEU A 147 -29.12 -0.70 5.13
CA LEU A 147 -29.17 0.72 5.44
C LEU A 147 -29.93 1.49 4.37
N GLN A 148 -30.98 2.19 4.85
CA GLN A 148 -31.96 2.95 4.08
C GLN A 148 -31.29 3.90 3.07
N GLU A 149 -31.86 3.95 1.87
CA GLU A 149 -31.66 4.95 0.83
C GLU A 149 -31.75 6.35 1.44
N GLY A 150 -30.63 7.02 1.64
CA GLY A 150 -30.62 8.38 2.18
C GLY A 150 -29.25 9.00 2.49
N GLN A 151 -28.15 8.29 2.30
CA GLN A 151 -26.83 8.87 2.45
C GLN A 151 -26.08 8.89 1.11
N GLU A 152 -26.15 10.03 0.43
CA GLU A 152 -25.51 10.32 -0.86
C GLU A 152 -23.96 10.22 -0.85
N GLY A 153 -23.33 9.89 0.28
CA GLY A 153 -21.88 9.80 0.45
C GLY A 153 -21.23 8.45 0.06
N LEU A 154 -22.00 7.40 -0.19
CA LEU A 154 -21.47 6.03 -0.38
C LEU A 154 -21.49 5.52 -1.82
N GLN A 155 -22.10 6.26 -2.76
CA GLN A 155 -22.17 5.85 -4.17
C GLN A 155 -20.81 5.92 -4.91
N GLY A 156 -19.84 6.73 -4.43
CA GLY A 156 -18.49 6.85 -5.01
C GLY A 156 -17.55 5.66 -4.73
N LEU A 157 -17.95 4.69 -3.90
CA LEU A 157 -17.07 3.61 -3.44
C LEU A 157 -17.07 2.35 -4.32
N ARG A 158 -17.91 2.30 -5.37
CA ARG A 158 -17.95 1.20 -6.35
C ARG A 158 -17.04 1.43 -7.57
N GLU A 159 -16.24 2.47 -7.55
CA GLU A 159 -15.29 2.72 -8.64
C GLU A 159 -14.13 1.73 -8.55
N ASP A 160 -13.73 1.17 -9.69
CA ASP A 160 -12.58 0.28 -9.80
C ASP A 160 -11.32 0.94 -9.23
N VAL A 161 -10.82 0.49 -8.10
CA VAL A 161 -9.60 0.99 -7.50
C VAL A 161 -8.42 0.17 -8.02
N HIS A 162 -7.43 0.84 -8.59
CA HIS A 162 -6.27 0.17 -9.16
C HIS A 162 -5.15 -0.06 -8.14
N VAL A 163 -4.98 0.87 -7.20
CA VAL A 163 -3.92 0.82 -6.18
C VAL A 163 -4.50 1.13 -4.80
N ILE A 164 -4.22 0.28 -3.85
CA ILE A 164 -4.51 0.53 -2.44
C ILE A 164 -3.21 0.68 -1.68
N ILE A 165 -3.18 1.71 -0.84
CA ILE A 165 -2.06 2.06 0.03
C ILE A 165 -2.54 2.12 1.47
N ALA A 166 -1.74 1.58 2.40
CA ALA A 166 -2.01 1.65 3.84
C ALA A 166 -0.67 1.67 4.62
N LEU A 167 -0.03 2.85 4.69
CA LEU A 167 1.26 2.95 5.40
C LEU A 167 1.12 3.20 6.89
N HIS A 168 0.02 3.75 7.33
CA HIS A 168 -0.20 4.11 8.74
C HIS A 168 -1.41 3.40 9.35
N ALA A 169 -1.89 2.35 8.72
CA ALA A 169 -2.90 1.46 9.27
C ALA A 169 -2.22 0.51 10.28
N CYS A 170 -2.40 0.80 11.57
CA CYS A 170 -1.75 0.00 12.62
C CYS A 170 -2.46 -1.31 12.87
N ASP A 171 -1.67 -2.37 13.13
CA ASP A 171 -2.13 -3.69 13.56
C ASP A 171 -3.14 -4.30 12.58
N THR A 172 -4.31 -4.70 13.05
CA THR A 172 -5.38 -5.30 12.22
C THR A 172 -5.98 -4.35 11.17
N ALA A 173 -5.81 -3.05 11.30
CA ALA A 173 -6.24 -2.10 10.28
C ALA A 173 -5.46 -2.28 8.95
N THR A 174 -4.22 -2.80 9.00
CA THR A 174 -3.50 -3.24 7.79
C THR A 174 -4.22 -4.38 7.10
N ASP A 175 -4.71 -5.36 7.86
CA ASP A 175 -5.47 -6.51 7.35
C ASP A 175 -6.78 -6.08 6.72
N ASP A 176 -7.47 -5.13 7.36
CA ASP A 176 -8.71 -4.54 6.84
C ASP A 176 -8.47 -3.84 5.49
N ALA A 177 -7.35 -3.10 5.36
CA ALA A 177 -6.98 -2.44 4.10
C ALA A 177 -6.62 -3.45 3.00
N LEU A 178 -5.88 -4.50 3.32
CA LEU A 178 -5.56 -5.59 2.38
C LEU A 178 -6.83 -6.30 1.91
N TRP A 179 -7.75 -6.62 2.82
CA TRP A 179 -9.02 -7.23 2.49
C TRP A 179 -9.88 -6.36 1.57
N GLN A 180 -9.95 -5.05 1.82
CA GLN A 180 -10.63 -4.13 0.92
C GLN A 180 -10.02 -4.13 -0.48
N GLY A 181 -8.70 -4.21 -0.57
CA GLY A 181 -8.02 -4.28 -1.86
C GLY A 181 -8.28 -5.57 -2.61
N ILE A 182 -8.32 -6.68 -1.90
CA ILE A 182 -8.67 -7.99 -2.46
C ILE A 182 -10.11 -7.98 -3.00
N ARG A 183 -11.07 -7.50 -2.21
CA ARG A 183 -12.49 -7.40 -2.64
C ARG A 183 -12.68 -6.51 -3.87
N GLN A 184 -11.97 -5.40 -3.94
CA GLN A 184 -12.02 -4.47 -5.07
C GLN A 184 -11.13 -4.94 -6.24
N GLN A 185 -10.51 -6.09 -6.12
CA GLN A 185 -9.61 -6.65 -7.13
C GLN A 185 -8.51 -5.68 -7.57
N ALA A 186 -8.04 -4.85 -6.65
CA ALA A 186 -7.00 -3.87 -6.93
C ALA A 186 -5.78 -4.54 -7.57
N ALA A 187 -5.18 -3.90 -8.56
CA ALA A 187 -4.02 -4.45 -9.24
C ALA A 187 -2.76 -4.44 -8.36
N MET A 188 -2.70 -3.49 -7.42
CA MET A 188 -1.56 -3.32 -6.52
C MET A 188 -2.02 -2.99 -5.10
N LEU A 189 -1.42 -3.66 -4.13
CA LEU A 189 -1.62 -3.45 -2.69
C LEU A 189 -0.28 -3.11 -2.06
N VAL A 190 -0.22 -2.02 -1.28
CA VAL A 190 1.02 -1.54 -0.66
C VAL A 190 0.75 -1.18 0.79
N CYS A 191 1.38 -1.90 1.71
CA CYS A 191 1.25 -1.66 3.13
C CYS A 191 2.62 -1.56 3.82
N SER A 192 2.71 -0.71 4.85
CA SER A 192 3.88 -0.65 5.73
C SER A 192 3.40 -0.89 7.17
N PRO A 193 3.36 -2.15 7.60
CA PRO A 193 2.90 -2.50 8.94
C PRO A 193 3.90 -2.03 9.99
N CYS A 194 3.39 -1.40 11.05
CA CYS A 194 4.23 -0.89 12.14
C CYS A 194 3.96 -1.56 13.49
N CYS A 195 2.83 -2.25 13.63
CA CYS A 195 2.39 -2.90 14.87
C CYS A 195 1.91 -4.32 14.57
N HIS A 196 2.19 -5.25 15.51
CA HIS A 196 1.91 -6.69 15.36
C HIS A 196 1.35 -7.23 16.68
N ARG A 197 0.33 -6.56 17.21
CA ARG A 197 -0.23 -6.86 18.55
C ARG A 197 -1.15 -8.05 18.54
N GLU A 198 -1.77 -8.36 17.40
CA GLU A 198 -2.72 -9.45 17.28
C GLU A 198 -2.07 -10.83 17.50
N LEU A 199 -0.93 -11.08 16.84
CA LEU A 199 -0.29 -12.40 16.89
C LEU A 199 0.56 -12.60 18.14
N ARG A 200 1.25 -11.56 18.60
CA ARG A 200 2.21 -11.65 19.71
C ARG A 200 1.69 -12.39 20.96
N PRO A 201 0.47 -12.12 21.49
CA PRO A 201 -0.04 -12.84 22.66
C PRO A 201 -0.45 -14.27 22.39
N GLN A 202 -0.60 -14.67 21.13
CA GLN A 202 -1.01 -16.02 20.75
C GLN A 202 0.18 -16.94 20.56
N LEU A 203 1.38 -16.40 20.31
CA LEU A 203 2.55 -17.21 19.95
C LEU A 203 2.96 -18.14 21.07
N GLN A 204 2.98 -19.42 20.77
CA GLN A 204 3.57 -20.47 21.58
C GLN A 204 4.95 -20.78 21.02
N ALA A 205 5.97 -20.62 21.87
CA ALA A 205 7.33 -20.91 21.45
C ALA A 205 7.52 -22.40 21.21
N PRO A 206 7.80 -22.87 19.98
CA PRO A 206 8.12 -24.28 19.72
C PRO A 206 9.34 -24.72 20.52
N ALA A 207 9.42 -25.98 20.89
CA ALA A 207 10.43 -26.50 21.82
C ALA A 207 11.87 -26.05 21.54
N PRO A 208 12.43 -26.06 20.32
CA PRO A 208 13.78 -25.58 20.10
C PRO A 208 13.95 -24.06 20.30
N LEU A 209 12.88 -23.26 20.09
CA LEU A 209 12.92 -21.80 20.14
C LEU A 209 12.54 -21.21 21.52
N THR A 210 12.08 -22.05 22.47
CA THR A 210 11.62 -21.59 23.78
C THR A 210 12.71 -20.77 24.51
N ALA A 211 13.98 -21.21 24.43
CA ALA A 211 15.08 -20.52 25.06
C ALA A 211 15.35 -19.11 24.49
N LEU A 212 15.03 -18.88 23.22
CA LEU A 212 15.19 -17.59 22.53
C LEU A 212 13.96 -16.70 22.72
N LEU A 213 12.77 -17.24 22.51
CA LEU A 213 11.50 -16.50 22.52
C LEU A 213 11.03 -16.14 23.94
N ARG A 214 11.66 -16.68 25.01
CA ARG A 214 11.43 -16.19 26.37
C ARG A 214 11.79 -14.70 26.55
N HIS A 215 12.66 -14.17 25.70
CA HIS A 215 13.00 -12.75 25.71
C HIS A 215 11.99 -11.94 24.91
N GLY A 216 11.31 -10.99 25.55
CA GLY A 216 10.23 -10.21 24.95
C GLY A 216 10.57 -9.49 23.67
N ILE A 217 11.83 -9.10 23.47
CA ILE A 217 12.31 -8.48 22.23
C ILE A 217 12.32 -9.50 21.08
N HIS A 218 12.80 -10.73 21.31
CA HIS A 218 12.83 -11.77 20.30
C HIS A 218 11.41 -12.24 19.94
N LEU A 219 10.54 -12.40 20.95
CA LEU A 219 9.13 -12.70 20.72
C LEU A 219 8.43 -11.59 19.90
N GLY A 220 8.81 -10.33 20.12
CA GLY A 220 8.30 -9.22 19.31
C GLY A 220 8.74 -9.28 17.86
N LEU A 221 10.02 -9.54 17.58
CA LEU A 221 10.55 -9.69 16.22
C LEU A 221 9.94 -10.89 15.49
N GLU A 222 9.75 -12.01 16.22
CA GLU A 222 9.09 -13.20 15.69
C GLU A 222 7.63 -12.92 15.31
N ALA A 223 6.89 -12.22 16.17
CA ALA A 223 5.52 -11.81 15.88
C ALA A 223 5.43 -10.89 14.64
N GLU A 224 6.39 -9.98 14.48
CA GLU A 224 6.48 -9.12 13.30
C GLU A 224 6.72 -9.94 12.04
N MET A 225 7.71 -10.85 12.05
CA MET A 225 8.04 -11.69 10.91
C MET A 225 6.85 -12.59 10.51
N LEU A 226 6.22 -13.24 11.49
CA LEU A 226 5.08 -14.12 11.24
C LEU A 226 3.86 -13.37 10.71
N THR A 227 3.55 -12.19 11.28
CA THR A 227 2.41 -11.39 10.83
C THR A 227 2.58 -10.98 9.37
N ASP A 228 3.75 -10.45 9.02
CA ASP A 228 4.01 -9.98 7.66
C ASP A 228 4.10 -11.16 6.66
N GLY A 229 4.69 -12.29 7.08
CA GLY A 229 4.75 -13.51 6.28
C GLY A 229 3.37 -14.13 6.02
N LEU A 230 2.52 -14.21 7.04
CA LEU A 230 1.14 -14.70 6.90
C LEU A 230 0.31 -13.79 5.98
N ARG A 231 0.46 -12.46 6.08
CA ARG A 231 -0.19 -11.51 5.16
C ARG A 231 0.24 -11.75 3.72
N ALA A 232 1.54 -11.95 3.48
CA ALA A 232 2.06 -12.23 2.13
C ALA A 232 1.48 -13.55 1.59
N LEU A 233 1.49 -14.63 2.37
CA LEU A 233 0.91 -15.91 1.99
C LEU A 233 -0.61 -15.82 1.73
N LEU A 234 -1.34 -15.06 2.55
CA LEU A 234 -2.76 -14.82 2.35
C LEU A 234 -3.05 -14.05 1.06
N LEU A 235 -2.21 -13.08 0.69
CA LEU A 235 -2.29 -12.42 -0.61
C LEU A 235 -2.06 -13.40 -1.77
N GLU A 236 -1.14 -14.35 -1.61
CA GLU A 236 -0.89 -15.38 -2.61
C GLU A 236 -2.10 -16.30 -2.81
N THR A 237 -2.84 -16.64 -1.74
CA THR A 237 -4.10 -17.40 -1.89
C THR A 237 -5.15 -16.67 -2.72
N GLN A 238 -5.05 -15.35 -2.82
CA GLN A 238 -5.98 -14.49 -3.54
C GLN A 238 -5.47 -14.08 -4.93
N GLY A 239 -4.44 -14.75 -5.44
CA GLY A 239 -3.91 -14.52 -6.79
C GLY A 239 -2.96 -13.34 -6.92
N TYR A 240 -2.43 -12.84 -5.81
CA TYR A 240 -1.36 -11.83 -5.81
C TYR A 240 0.02 -12.49 -5.75
N GLU A 241 0.97 -11.92 -6.44
CA GLU A 241 2.39 -12.14 -6.21
C GLU A 241 2.81 -11.20 -5.10
N ALA A 242 3.21 -11.74 -3.93
CA ALA A 242 3.47 -10.96 -2.73
C ALA A 242 4.97 -10.89 -2.41
N GLN A 243 5.41 -9.76 -1.87
CA GLN A 243 6.78 -9.54 -1.42
C GLN A 243 6.79 -8.77 -0.12
N VAL A 244 7.70 -9.16 0.78
CA VAL A 244 8.04 -8.43 2.00
C VAL A 244 9.48 -7.96 1.87
N PHE A 245 9.72 -6.65 2.00
CA PHE A 245 11.07 -6.09 1.85
C PHE A 245 11.26 -4.84 2.71
N GLU A 246 12.51 -4.47 2.92
CA GLU A 246 12.89 -3.21 3.56
C GLU A 246 13.05 -2.13 2.50
N PHE A 247 12.38 -0.99 2.69
CA PHE A 247 12.37 0.11 1.73
C PHE A 247 13.33 1.25 2.09
N ILE A 248 13.83 1.28 3.34
CA ILE A 248 14.84 2.21 3.84
C ILE A 248 15.88 1.41 4.63
N SER A 249 17.08 1.99 4.78
CA SER A 249 18.10 1.38 5.63
C SER A 249 17.59 1.18 7.05
N PRO A 250 17.88 0.04 7.69
CA PRO A 250 17.62 -0.16 9.12
C PRO A 250 18.27 0.90 10.03
N ASP A 251 19.33 1.57 9.56
CA ASP A 251 20.01 2.64 10.28
C ASP A 251 19.13 3.89 10.45
N ASP A 252 18.15 4.09 9.55
CA ASP A 252 17.26 5.26 9.58
C ASP A 252 16.02 5.01 10.44
N THR A 253 15.49 3.80 10.44
CA THR A 253 14.32 3.40 11.25
C THR A 253 14.18 1.88 11.34
N GLY A 254 13.79 1.38 12.52
CA GLY A 254 13.47 -0.04 12.72
C GLY A 254 12.09 -0.46 12.18
N LYS A 255 11.29 0.50 11.66
CA LYS A 255 9.97 0.25 11.06
C LYS A 255 10.00 0.59 9.56
N ASN A 256 10.75 -0.19 8.81
CA ASN A 256 11.08 0.00 7.40
C ASN A 256 10.59 -1.13 6.48
N ARG A 257 9.74 -2.02 6.99
CA ARG A 257 9.21 -3.13 6.20
C ARG A 257 7.98 -2.71 5.39
N MET A 258 7.86 -3.32 4.23
CA MET A 258 6.76 -3.11 3.30
C MET A 258 6.26 -4.45 2.76
N ILE A 259 4.95 -4.56 2.64
CA ILE A 259 4.28 -5.65 1.94
C ILE A 259 3.76 -5.07 0.62
N LEU A 260 4.15 -5.67 -0.48
CA LEU A 260 3.69 -5.36 -1.83
C LEU A 260 2.99 -6.59 -2.39
N GLY A 261 1.73 -6.46 -2.76
CA GLY A 261 0.95 -7.45 -3.50
C GLY A 261 0.64 -6.96 -4.90
N CYS A 262 0.95 -7.75 -5.93
CA CYS A 262 0.64 -7.44 -7.32
C CYS A 262 -0.19 -8.55 -7.97
N ARG A 263 -1.32 -8.22 -8.60
CA ARG A 263 -2.09 -9.16 -9.41
C ARG A 263 -1.43 -9.34 -10.77
N THR A 264 -0.66 -10.41 -10.90
CA THR A 264 0.11 -10.67 -12.14
C THR A 264 -0.47 -11.82 -12.97
N GLY A 265 -1.42 -12.57 -12.43
CA GLY A 265 -1.90 -13.83 -13.01
C GLY A 265 -0.88 -14.97 -12.91
N ARG A 266 0.20 -14.79 -12.15
CA ARG A 266 1.30 -15.75 -11.95
C ARG A 266 1.49 -16.14 -10.48
N ALA A 267 0.51 -15.87 -9.64
CA ALA A 267 0.56 -16.31 -8.27
C ALA A 267 0.70 -17.83 -8.21
N ARG A 268 1.38 -18.30 -7.18
CA ARG A 268 1.49 -19.75 -6.92
C ARG A 268 0.11 -20.34 -6.62
N PRO A 269 -0.04 -21.69 -6.71
CA PRO A 269 -1.32 -22.34 -6.39
C PRO A 269 -1.81 -21.99 -4.98
N ALA A 270 -3.06 -21.55 -4.87
CA ALA A 270 -3.64 -21.11 -3.59
C ALA A 270 -3.62 -22.23 -2.52
N ALA A 271 -3.78 -23.49 -2.94
CA ALA A 271 -3.73 -24.63 -2.03
C ALA A 271 -2.35 -24.81 -1.36
N GLU A 272 -1.26 -24.55 -2.07
CA GLU A 272 0.09 -24.62 -1.51
C GLU A 272 0.31 -23.50 -0.46
N ALA A 273 -0.07 -22.28 -0.79
CA ALA A 273 0.00 -21.17 0.16
C ALA A 273 -0.87 -21.41 1.40
N ARG A 274 -2.08 -21.98 1.22
CA ARG A 274 -2.96 -22.35 2.34
C ARG A 274 -2.34 -23.42 3.25
N ALA A 275 -1.74 -24.44 2.68
CA ALA A 275 -1.08 -25.49 3.46
C ALA A 275 0.07 -24.94 4.31
N GLU A 276 0.85 -23.99 3.79
CA GLU A 276 1.93 -23.32 4.54
C GLU A 276 1.38 -22.42 5.66
N ILE A 277 0.29 -21.69 5.41
CA ILE A 277 -0.39 -20.88 6.44
C ILE A 277 -0.84 -21.78 7.59
N ASP A 278 -1.51 -22.89 7.28
CA ASP A 278 -2.03 -23.81 8.28
C ASP A 278 -0.91 -24.48 9.09
N ALA A 279 0.18 -24.86 8.43
CA ALA A 279 1.37 -25.39 9.08
C ALA A 279 2.03 -24.38 10.03
N LEU A 280 2.20 -23.12 9.60
CA LEU A 280 2.75 -22.03 10.43
C LEU A 280 1.84 -21.74 11.63
N LYS A 281 0.53 -21.66 11.41
CA LYS A 281 -0.45 -21.43 12.49
C LYS A 281 -0.42 -22.56 13.51
N ALA A 282 -0.36 -23.81 13.05
CA ALA A 282 -0.25 -24.97 13.95
C ALA A 282 1.06 -24.98 14.73
N PHE A 283 2.19 -24.69 14.07
CA PHE A 283 3.52 -24.70 14.66
C PHE A 283 3.69 -23.66 15.78
N TYR A 284 3.13 -22.48 15.62
CA TYR A 284 3.20 -21.39 16.59
C TYR A 284 1.96 -21.23 17.48
N GLY A 285 0.97 -22.12 17.35
CA GLY A 285 -0.27 -22.07 18.12
C GLY A 285 -1.16 -20.86 17.81
N ILE A 286 -1.05 -20.30 16.59
CA ILE A 286 -1.83 -19.13 16.15
C ILE A 286 -3.25 -19.57 15.84
N ARG A 287 -4.23 -19.07 16.60
CA ARG A 287 -5.64 -19.42 16.45
C ARG A 287 -6.40 -18.45 15.56
N HIS A 288 -6.02 -17.20 15.60
CA HIS A 288 -6.71 -16.11 14.89
C HIS A 288 -5.70 -15.20 14.18
N GLN A 289 -6.00 -14.85 12.93
CA GLN A 289 -5.34 -13.80 12.18
C GLN A 289 -6.41 -13.05 11.38
N ARG A 290 -6.42 -11.74 11.48
CA ARG A 290 -7.52 -10.88 11.00
C ARG A 290 -7.83 -11.04 9.52
N LEU A 291 -6.82 -10.98 8.65
CA LEU A 291 -7.04 -11.11 7.20
C LEU A 291 -7.56 -12.50 6.84
N ASP A 292 -7.01 -13.55 7.46
CA ASP A 292 -7.47 -14.92 7.27
C ASP A 292 -8.95 -15.08 7.64
N ALA A 293 -9.36 -14.52 8.79
CA ALA A 293 -10.75 -14.56 9.23
C ALA A 293 -11.69 -13.82 8.28
N LEU A 294 -11.27 -12.67 7.74
CA LEU A 294 -12.05 -11.88 6.76
C LEU A 294 -12.21 -12.62 5.44
N LEU A 295 -11.17 -13.30 4.96
CA LEU A 295 -11.22 -14.07 3.73
C LEU A 295 -12.12 -15.29 3.87
N GLN A 296 -12.00 -16.06 4.97
CA GLN A 296 -12.86 -17.21 5.24
C GLN A 296 -14.34 -16.81 5.34
N ALA A 297 -14.64 -15.68 5.99
CA ALA A 297 -16.01 -15.18 6.07
C ALA A 297 -16.57 -14.79 4.70
N SER A 298 -15.72 -14.28 3.78
CA SER A 298 -16.12 -13.92 2.43
C SER A 298 -16.39 -15.15 1.55
N ASP A 299 -15.58 -16.20 1.67
CA ASP A 299 -15.72 -17.45 0.91
C ASP A 299 -16.99 -18.21 1.31
N GLY A 300 -17.39 -18.14 2.58
CA GLY A 300 -18.62 -18.75 3.10
C GLY A 300 -19.92 -18.03 2.66
N LEU A 301 -19.83 -16.84 2.07
CA LEU A 301 -20.95 -16.05 1.57
C LEU A 301 -21.15 -16.17 0.05
N SER A 302 -20.31 -16.92 -0.64
CA SER A 302 -20.49 -17.18 -2.08
C SER A 302 -21.66 -18.15 -2.24
N PRO A 303 -22.76 -17.78 -2.95
CA PRO A 303 -23.86 -18.71 -3.20
C PRO A 303 -23.35 -19.87 -4.08
N SER A 304 -23.59 -21.08 -3.60
CA SER A 304 -23.41 -22.34 -4.32
C SER A 304 -24.33 -22.43 -5.57
#